data_c98d501dfb58bbbc73941ed96c0344bf
#
_entry.id   c98d501dfb58bbbc73941ed96c0344bf
#
_cell.length_a   1.000
_cell.length_b   1.000
_cell.length_c   1.000
_cell.angle_alpha   90.00
_cell.angle_beta   90.00
_cell.angle_gamma   90.00
#
_symmetry.space_group_name_H-M   'P 1'
#
loop_
_entity.id
_entity.type
_entity.pdbx_description
1 polymer ?
#
loop_
_entity_poly.entity_id
_entity_poly.type
_entity_poly.pdbx_seq_one_letter_code
_entity_poly.pdbx_strand_id
1 'polypeptide(L)' 'MDNKTLNQILEIAFAKRVSDIHFEVDNPPFFRAHGQLLRSKLANLKPEDTEFIAATLMEQNKRDLPED' A
#
# COMPACT_ATOMS: atom_id res chain seq x y z
N MET A 1 9.41 0.57 -7.38
CA MET A 1 8.05 0.04 -7.58
C MET A 1 7.37 0.80 -8.70
N ASP A 2 6.55 0.13 -9.47
CA ASP A 2 5.79 0.77 -10.54
C ASP A 2 4.29 0.78 -10.22
N ASN A 3 3.52 1.50 -11.03
CA ASN A 3 2.07 1.60 -10.83
C ASN A 3 1.38 0.25 -10.90
N LYS A 4 1.84 -0.63 -11.76
CA LYS A 4 1.24 -1.95 -11.91
C LYS A 4 1.37 -2.76 -10.63
N THR A 5 2.54 -2.75 -10.03
CA THR A 5 2.78 -3.47 -8.77
C THR A 5 1.96 -2.87 -7.64
N LEU A 6 1.93 -1.55 -7.53
CA LEU A 6 1.12 -0.90 -6.50
C LEU A 6 -0.35 -1.22 -6.68
N ASN A 7 -0.85 -1.20 -7.91
CA ASN A 7 -2.25 -1.53 -8.18
C ASN A 7 -2.57 -2.97 -7.80
N GLN A 8 -1.65 -3.90 -8.03
CA GLN A 8 -1.83 -5.29 -7.61
C GLN A 8 -1.95 -5.41 -6.10
N ILE A 9 -1.13 -4.66 -5.37
CA ILE A 9 -1.20 -4.66 -3.90
C ILE A 9 -2.56 -4.13 -3.45
N LEU A 10 -3.02 -3.04 -4.04
CA LEU A 10 -4.30 -2.45 -3.68
C LEU A 10 -5.47 -3.37 -4.03
N GLU A 11 -5.39 -4.08 -5.15
CA GLU A 11 -6.42 -5.05 -5.54
C GLU A 11 -6.50 -6.20 -4.55
N ILE A 12 -5.36 -6.71 -4.10
CA ILE A 12 -5.33 -7.78 -3.10
C ILE A 12 -5.94 -7.28 -1.79
N ALA A 13 -5.57 -6.08 -1.38
CA ALA A 13 -6.09 -5.48 -0.16
C ALA A 13 -7.60 -5.32 -0.22
N PHE A 14 -8.10 -4.86 -1.36
CA PHE A 14 -9.53 -4.67 -1.56
C PHE A 14 -10.27 -6.01 -1.54
N ALA A 15 -9.73 -7.01 -2.24
CA ALA A 15 -10.36 -8.34 -2.30
C ALA A 15 -10.42 -9.02 -0.95
N LYS A 16 -9.41 -8.82 -0.11
CA LYS A 16 -9.33 -9.41 1.22
C LYS A 16 -9.99 -8.55 2.29
N ARG A 17 -10.49 -7.39 1.92
CA ARG A 17 -11.16 -6.46 2.85
C ARG A 17 -10.29 -6.14 4.06
N VAL A 18 -9.03 -5.78 3.79
CA VAL A 18 -8.10 -5.46 4.87
C VAL A 18 -8.47 -4.11 5.50
N SER A 19 -8.18 -3.97 6.78
CA SER A 19 -8.40 -2.71 7.49
C SER A 19 -7.24 -1.74 7.29
N ASP A 20 -6.03 -2.26 7.12
CA ASP A 20 -4.82 -1.43 6.99
C ASP A 20 -3.86 -2.07 6.01
N ILE A 21 -3.10 -1.21 5.32
CA ILE A 21 -1.96 -1.64 4.50
C ILE A 21 -0.74 -0.93 5.06
N HIS A 22 0.34 -1.67 5.29
CA HIS A 22 1.57 -1.12 5.83
C HIS A 22 2.69 -1.23 4.82
N PHE A 23 3.37 -0.12 4.59
CA PHE A 23 4.52 -0.04 3.71
C PHE A 23 5.72 0.44 4.51
N GLU A 24 6.60 -0.48 4.87
CA GLU A 24 7.79 -0.16 5.66
C GLU A 24 9.04 -0.59 4.92
N VAL A 25 10.08 0.23 4.98
CA VAL A 25 11.37 -0.09 4.37
C VAL A 25 11.93 -1.38 4.99
N ASP A 26 12.57 -2.19 4.17
CA ASP A 26 13.18 -3.47 4.52
C ASP A 26 12.17 -4.57 4.88
N ASN A 27 10.89 -4.33 4.63
CA ASN A 27 9.84 -5.32 4.84
C ASN A 27 9.00 -5.44 3.56
N PRO A 28 8.44 -6.62 3.28
CA PRO A 28 7.44 -6.70 2.22
C PRO A 28 6.18 -5.94 2.66
N PRO A 29 5.36 -5.48 1.71
CA PRO A 29 4.06 -4.92 2.09
C PRO A 29 3.28 -5.92 2.91
N PHE A 30 2.58 -5.46 3.95
CA PHE A 30 1.77 -6.34 4.76
C PHE A 30 0.44 -5.68 5.10
N PHE A 31 -0.52 -6.51 5.46
CA PHE A 31 -1.90 -6.09 5.67
C PHE A 31 -2.39 -6.51 7.05
N ARG A 32 -3.35 -5.77 7.56
CA ARG A 32 -4.10 -6.21 8.74
C ARG A 32 -5.54 -6.44 8.33
N ALA A 33 -6.05 -7.63 8.63
CA ALA A 33 -7.44 -7.97 8.31
C ALA A 33 -7.98 -8.86 9.41
N HIS A 34 -9.16 -8.52 9.93
CA HIS A 34 -9.84 -9.33 10.94
C HIS A 34 -8.97 -9.61 12.17
N GLY A 35 -8.18 -8.62 12.59
CA GLY A 35 -7.29 -8.75 13.74
C GLY A 35 -6.03 -9.55 13.49
N GLN A 36 -5.78 -9.97 12.26
CA GLN A 36 -4.60 -10.75 11.92
C GLN A 36 -3.67 -9.99 11.00
N LEU A 37 -2.37 -10.26 11.15
CA LEU A 37 -1.35 -9.70 10.29
C LEU A 37 -1.10 -10.66 9.11
N LEU A 38 -1.21 -10.13 7.89
CA LEU A 38 -1.01 -10.91 6.67
C LEU A 38 0.15 -10.30 5.90
N ARG A 39 1.22 -11.07 5.73
CA ARG A 39 2.38 -10.61 4.98
C ARG A 39 2.23 -11.00 3.51
N SER A 40 2.58 -10.08 2.62
CA SER A 40 2.60 -10.39 1.20
C SER A 40 3.82 -11.25 0.86
N LYS A 41 3.80 -11.85 -0.33
CA LYS A 41 4.95 -12.63 -0.83
C LYS A 41 5.84 -11.78 -1.73
N LEU A 42 5.70 -10.47 -1.66
CA LEU A 42 6.48 -9.55 -2.46
C LEU A 42 7.85 -9.31 -1.84
N ALA A 43 8.74 -8.71 -2.64
CA ALA A 43 10.07 -8.37 -2.16
C ALA A 43 10.00 -7.27 -1.10
N ASN A 44 11.06 -7.19 -0.29
CA ASN A 44 11.18 -6.12 0.69
C ASN A 44 11.19 -4.76 0.00
N LEU A 45 10.55 -3.78 0.64
CA LEU A 45 10.48 -2.43 0.12
C LEU A 45 11.81 -1.71 0.35
N LYS A 46 12.19 -0.91 -0.62
CA LYS A 46 13.35 -0.01 -0.53
C LYS A 46 12.86 1.41 -0.28
N PRO A 47 13.75 2.32 0.15
CA PRO A 47 13.34 3.70 0.37
C PRO A 47 12.65 4.34 -0.83
N GLU A 48 13.14 4.09 -2.04
CA GLU A 48 12.51 4.63 -3.25
C GLU A 48 11.12 4.06 -3.47
N ASP A 49 10.83 2.85 -3.00
CA ASP A 49 9.50 2.26 -3.13
C ASP A 49 8.50 2.96 -2.22
N THR A 50 8.87 3.21 -0.97
CA THR A 50 7.98 3.91 -0.04
C THR A 50 7.75 5.35 -0.46
N GLU A 51 8.76 6.01 -1.03
CA GLU A 51 8.60 7.35 -1.58
C GLU A 51 7.62 7.36 -2.74
N PHE A 52 7.74 6.39 -3.65
CA PHE A 52 6.83 6.27 -4.78
C PHE A 52 5.39 6.04 -4.31
N ILE A 53 5.19 5.14 -3.35
CA ILE A 53 3.87 4.84 -2.83
C ILE A 53 3.25 6.07 -2.17
N ALA A 54 4.01 6.75 -1.33
CA ALA A 54 3.52 7.93 -0.64
C ALA A 54 3.12 9.02 -1.64
N ALA A 55 3.97 9.28 -2.64
CA ALA A 55 3.68 10.28 -3.63
C ALA A 55 2.42 9.94 -4.44
N THR A 56 2.27 8.67 -4.83
CA THR A 56 1.13 8.23 -5.62
C THR A 56 -0.16 8.33 -4.83
N LEU A 57 -0.17 7.88 -3.57
CA LEU A 57 -1.36 7.92 -2.75
C LEU A 57 -1.74 9.35 -2.36
N MET A 58 -0.77 10.21 -2.10
CA MET A 58 -1.03 11.61 -1.84
C MET A 58 -1.65 12.31 -3.04
N GLU A 59 -1.18 11.98 -4.23
CA GLU A 59 -1.75 12.53 -5.45
C GLU A 59 -3.22 12.14 -5.60
N GLN A 60 -3.55 10.88 -5.35
CA GLN A 60 -4.92 10.39 -5.41
C GLN A 60 -5.80 11.04 -4.33
N ASN A 61 -5.27 11.17 -3.12
CA ASN A 61 -6.01 11.76 -2.02
C ASN A 61 -6.36 13.24 -2.26
N LYS A 62 -5.51 13.97 -2.95
CA LYS A 62 -5.80 15.36 -3.29
C LYS A 62 -7.03 15.51 -4.15
N ARG A 63 -7.37 14.49 -4.92
CA ARG A 63 -8.56 14.51 -5.78
C ARG A 63 -9.83 14.17 -5.01
N ASP A 64 -9.70 13.39 -3.94
CA ASP A 64 -10.83 12.86 -3.21
C ASP A 64 -11.15 13.63 -1.93
N LEU A 65 -10.21 14.42 -1.42
CA LEU A 65 -10.42 15.19 -0.20
C LEU A 65 -11.20 16.46 -0.49
N PRO A 66 -12.23 16.77 0.32
CA PRO A 66 -12.91 18.05 0.17
C PRO A 66 -11.95 19.18 0.55
N GLU A 67 -12.11 20.29 -0.12
CA GLU A 67 -11.37 21.50 0.25
C GLU A 67 -11.96 22.10 1.51
N ASP A 68 -11.09 22.43 2.41
CA ASP A 68 -11.50 23.13 3.63
C ASP A 68 -11.75 24.59 3.35
#